data_59c9590def1e0f034d1f5421b8c7e797
#
_entry.id   59c9590def1e0f034d1f5421b8c7e797
#
_cell.length_a   1.000
_cell.length_b   1.000
_cell.length_c   1.000
_cell.angle_alpha   90.00
_cell.angle_beta   90.00
_cell.angle_gamma   90.00
#
_symmetry.space_group_name_H-M   'P 1'
#
loop_
_entity.id
_entity.type
_entity.pdbx_description
1 polymer ?
#
loop_
_entity_poly.entity_id
_entity_poly.type
_entity_poly.pdbx_seq_one_letter_code
_entity_poly.pdbx_strand_id
1 'polypeptide(L)'
;MILEEGDNSPADIYYAQDPGGLGFLSAEGRLVTLPGDITESVAGWAKPSDATWVGISGRARVLVHTATLSDLPSSCEELTDPKWKGKLGWAPSNSSFQTMVTGMRSMWGEEKTLQWLTDMMANEVGVYPKNTPQVAAAAAEEISIGLVNHYYLHRFISESGDTFNARNLFLSDGGPCSLVMVSGAGIVNTGKNRENAEKFLRFMTSKVAQQYFTGQIYEYPVLAGDHGVKTHMLLPALEELNKPALSMEDLSDLTGTQVIFRDLGMLD
;
A
#
# COMPACT_ATOMS: atom_id res chain seq x y z
N MET A 1 -4.95 -9.06 18.64
CA MET A 1 -5.21 -8.04 19.68
C MET A 1 -6.68 -7.62 19.69
N ILE A 2 -7.20 -6.70 18.85
CA ILE A 2 -8.61 -6.23 18.95
C ILE A 2 -9.64 -7.37 18.95
N LEU A 3 -9.47 -8.39 18.10
CA LEU A 3 -10.35 -9.56 18.07
C LEU A 3 -10.20 -10.45 19.30
N GLU A 4 -8.98 -10.66 19.76
CA GLU A 4 -8.69 -11.47 20.96
C GLU A 4 -9.22 -10.80 22.23
N GLU A 5 -9.11 -9.47 22.32
CA GLU A 5 -9.66 -8.66 23.42
C GLU A 5 -11.19 -8.60 23.37
N GLY A 6 -11.77 -8.79 22.20
CA GLY A 6 -13.22 -8.79 22.01
C GLY A 6 -13.86 -7.49 22.51
N ASP A 7 -14.88 -7.62 23.36
CA ASP A 7 -15.61 -6.47 23.93
C ASP A 7 -14.84 -5.71 25.01
N ASN A 8 -13.68 -6.21 25.40
CA ASN A 8 -12.77 -5.56 26.35
C ASN A 8 -11.64 -4.76 25.69
N SER A 9 -11.65 -4.66 24.37
CA SER A 9 -10.59 -3.88 23.69
C SER A 9 -10.61 -2.42 24.13
N PRO A 10 -9.47 -1.87 24.57
CA PRO A 10 -9.35 -0.47 24.99
C PRO A 10 -9.19 0.50 23.81
N ALA A 11 -9.12 -0.01 22.58
CA ALA A 11 -8.86 0.79 21.40
C ALA A 11 -10.08 1.63 21.01
N ASP A 12 -9.87 2.93 20.77
CA ASP A 12 -10.89 3.81 20.20
C ASP A 12 -10.82 3.85 18.67
N ILE A 13 -9.60 3.79 18.11
CA ILE A 13 -9.34 3.87 16.67
C ILE A 13 -8.39 2.73 16.29
N TYR A 14 -8.67 2.13 15.15
CA TYR A 14 -7.72 1.29 14.44
C TYR A 14 -7.19 2.07 13.23
N TYR A 15 -5.90 2.37 13.25
CA TYR A 15 -5.18 3.03 12.17
C TYR A 15 -4.22 2.03 11.52
N ALA A 16 -4.43 1.74 10.24
CA ALA A 16 -3.64 0.76 9.48
C ALA A 16 -2.88 1.41 8.34
N GLN A 17 -1.76 0.79 7.98
CA GLN A 17 -0.95 1.22 6.84
C GLN A 17 -1.46 0.72 5.49
N ASP A 18 -2.47 -0.14 5.48
CA ASP A 18 -3.09 -0.73 4.30
C ASP A 18 -4.55 -1.12 4.58
N PRO A 19 -5.37 -1.34 3.53
CA PRO A 19 -6.79 -1.61 3.69
C PRO A 19 -7.11 -3.02 4.21
N GLY A 20 -6.18 -3.98 4.12
CA GLY A 20 -6.46 -5.39 4.46
C GLY A 20 -6.92 -5.59 5.90
N GLY A 21 -6.19 -5.01 6.87
CA GLY A 21 -6.56 -5.10 8.28
C GLY A 21 -7.84 -4.32 8.63
N LEU A 22 -8.13 -3.22 7.94
CA LEU A 22 -9.37 -2.45 8.10
C LEU A 22 -10.56 -3.22 7.57
N GLY A 23 -10.45 -3.78 6.36
CA GLY A 23 -11.49 -4.62 5.76
C GLY A 23 -11.79 -5.85 6.61
N PHE A 24 -10.75 -6.50 7.15
CA PHE A 24 -10.92 -7.64 8.05
C PHE A 24 -11.70 -7.26 9.33
N LEU A 25 -11.32 -6.17 10.01
CA LEU A 25 -12.06 -5.71 11.21
C LEU A 25 -13.47 -5.26 10.88
N SER A 26 -13.71 -4.69 9.69
CA SER A 26 -15.05 -4.34 9.23
C SER A 26 -15.91 -5.59 9.04
N ALA A 27 -15.39 -6.62 8.35
CA ALA A 27 -16.09 -7.90 8.14
C ALA A 27 -16.44 -8.61 9.46
N GLU A 28 -15.59 -8.49 10.48
CA GLU A 28 -15.82 -9.01 11.82
C GLU A 28 -16.75 -8.13 12.69
N GLY A 29 -17.32 -7.05 12.13
CA GLY A 29 -18.21 -6.14 12.84
C GLY A 29 -17.54 -5.36 13.97
N ARG A 30 -16.22 -5.15 13.90
CA ARG A 30 -15.45 -4.47 14.94
C ARG A 30 -15.30 -2.98 14.71
N LEU A 31 -15.72 -2.46 13.58
CA LEU A 31 -15.74 -1.03 13.26
C LEU A 31 -17.18 -0.51 13.22
N VAL A 32 -17.36 0.74 13.63
CA VAL A 32 -18.67 1.41 13.52
C VAL A 32 -18.80 2.10 12.18
N THR A 33 -20.03 2.26 11.69
CA THR A 33 -20.30 3.17 10.56
C THR A 33 -19.95 4.61 10.96
N LEU A 34 -19.15 5.26 10.12
CA LEU A 34 -18.67 6.63 10.34
C LEU A 34 -19.74 7.66 9.94
N PRO A 35 -19.74 8.85 10.56
CA PRO A 35 -20.57 9.97 10.13
C PRO A 35 -20.35 10.36 8.67
N GLY A 36 -21.45 10.78 7.99
CA GLY A 36 -21.42 11.13 6.57
C GLY A 36 -20.42 12.24 6.24
N ASP A 37 -20.28 13.24 7.10
CA ASP A 37 -19.32 14.34 6.91
C ASP A 37 -17.85 13.88 6.87
N ILE A 38 -17.51 12.77 7.54
CA ILE A 38 -16.18 12.16 7.47
C ILE A 38 -16.05 11.38 6.15
N THR A 39 -17.00 10.52 5.85
CA THR A 39 -16.92 9.65 4.66
C THR A 39 -17.06 10.39 3.35
N GLU A 40 -17.87 11.46 3.31
CA GLU A 40 -18.06 12.31 2.13
C GLU A 40 -16.85 13.21 1.83
N SER A 41 -16.02 13.49 2.85
CA SER A 41 -14.78 14.25 2.66
C SER A 41 -13.71 13.47 1.90
N VAL A 42 -13.85 12.13 1.80
CA VAL A 42 -12.87 11.23 1.18
C VAL A 42 -13.38 10.72 -0.17
N ALA A 43 -12.50 10.70 -1.16
CA ALA A 43 -12.79 10.22 -2.51
C ALA A 43 -13.24 8.74 -2.52
N GLY A 44 -14.11 8.37 -3.44
CA GLY A 44 -14.73 7.05 -3.51
C GLY A 44 -13.71 5.90 -3.61
N TRP A 45 -12.59 6.11 -4.28
CA TRP A 45 -11.53 5.10 -4.41
C TRP A 45 -10.76 4.83 -3.10
N ALA A 46 -10.91 5.69 -2.10
CA ALA A 46 -10.13 5.65 -0.86
C ALA A 46 -10.98 5.29 0.38
N LYS A 47 -12.12 4.67 0.19
CA LYS A 47 -12.98 4.21 1.28
C LYS A 47 -13.79 2.98 0.86
N PRO A 48 -14.25 2.15 1.81
CA PRO A 48 -15.18 1.06 1.50
C PRO A 48 -16.62 1.59 1.32
N SER A 49 -17.45 0.75 0.70
CA SER A 49 -18.86 1.06 0.46
C SER A 49 -19.71 1.05 1.75
N ASP A 50 -19.30 0.29 2.77
CA ASP A 50 -19.98 0.16 4.07
C ASP A 50 -19.74 1.33 5.03
N ALA A 51 -18.88 2.28 4.64
CA ALA A 51 -18.56 3.48 5.40
C ALA A 51 -18.02 3.21 6.82
N THR A 52 -17.37 2.08 7.06
CA THR A 52 -16.83 1.71 8.40
C THR A 52 -15.43 2.28 8.67
N TRP A 53 -14.72 2.70 7.63
CA TRP A 53 -13.43 3.35 7.71
C TRP A 53 -13.19 4.29 6.53
N VAL A 54 -12.17 5.12 6.63
CA VAL A 54 -11.76 6.03 5.55
C VAL A 54 -10.25 5.96 5.33
N GLY A 55 -9.84 6.17 4.08
CA GLY A 55 -8.45 6.41 3.76
C GLY A 55 -7.93 7.70 4.37
N ILE A 56 -6.68 7.67 4.78
CA ILE A 56 -5.98 8.84 5.35
C ILE A 56 -4.95 9.38 4.37
N SER A 57 -4.26 8.50 3.64
CA SER A 57 -3.28 8.90 2.61
C SER A 57 -3.10 7.79 1.57
N GLY A 58 -2.85 8.19 0.33
CA GLY A 58 -2.68 7.28 -0.80
C GLY A 58 -1.23 6.84 -1.00
N ARG A 59 -1.02 5.58 -1.38
CA ARG A 59 0.29 4.97 -1.60
C ARG A 59 0.29 4.19 -2.89
N ALA A 60 1.19 4.55 -3.82
CA ALA A 60 1.40 3.78 -5.03
C ALA A 60 2.46 2.70 -4.83
N ARG A 61 2.17 1.48 -5.31
CA ARG A 61 3.20 0.46 -5.53
C ARG A 61 4.06 0.89 -6.69
N VAL A 62 5.37 0.68 -6.54
CA VAL A 62 6.36 0.97 -7.58
C VAL A 62 7.44 -0.11 -7.59
N LEU A 63 8.19 -0.14 -8.66
CA LEU A 63 9.45 -0.84 -8.72
C LEU A 63 10.56 0.18 -8.43
N VAL A 64 11.23 0.07 -7.27
CA VAL A 64 12.46 0.84 -7.06
C VAL A 64 13.59 0.12 -7.80
N HIS A 65 14.39 0.85 -8.55
CA HIS A 65 15.50 0.29 -9.32
C HIS A 65 16.77 1.11 -9.16
N THR A 66 17.92 0.46 -9.39
CA THR A 66 19.19 1.19 -9.45
C THR A 66 19.15 2.20 -10.59
N ALA A 67 19.64 3.41 -10.37
CA ALA A 67 19.54 4.51 -11.33
C ALA A 67 20.24 4.25 -12.68
N THR A 68 21.20 3.33 -12.71
CA THR A 68 21.95 2.93 -13.92
C THR A 68 21.23 1.90 -14.78
N LEU A 69 20.12 1.31 -14.29
CA LEU A 69 19.36 0.30 -15.03
C LEU A 69 18.60 0.92 -16.20
N SER A 70 18.87 0.47 -17.41
CA SER A 70 18.23 0.98 -18.64
C SER A 70 17.17 0.06 -19.24
N ASP A 71 17.25 -1.26 -18.99
CA ASP A 71 16.26 -2.24 -19.44
C ASP A 71 15.23 -2.41 -18.31
N LEU A 72 14.20 -1.58 -18.31
CA LEU A 72 13.16 -1.57 -17.28
C LEU A 72 11.98 -2.45 -17.69
N PRO A 73 11.38 -3.21 -16.74
CA PRO A 73 10.18 -3.98 -17.03
C PRO A 73 8.98 -3.05 -17.25
N SER A 74 8.06 -3.46 -18.10
CA SER A 74 6.82 -2.74 -18.41
C SER A 74 5.61 -3.26 -17.62
N SER A 75 5.73 -4.44 -17.01
CA SER A 75 4.66 -5.08 -16.23
C SER A 75 5.20 -5.91 -15.06
N CYS A 76 4.27 -6.32 -14.19
CA CYS A 76 4.54 -7.26 -13.09
C CYS A 76 4.95 -8.64 -13.62
N GLU A 77 4.34 -9.08 -14.72
CA GLU A 77 4.62 -10.38 -15.34
C GLU A 77 6.07 -10.49 -15.82
N GLU A 78 6.63 -9.40 -16.36
CA GLU A 78 8.01 -9.41 -16.86
C GLU A 78 9.07 -9.65 -15.75
N LEU A 79 8.71 -9.49 -14.47
CA LEU A 79 9.62 -9.79 -13.37
C LEU A 79 9.92 -11.28 -13.22
N THR A 80 9.14 -12.16 -13.83
CA THR A 80 9.39 -13.61 -13.87
C THR A 80 10.37 -14.03 -14.96
N ASP A 81 10.78 -13.12 -15.85
CA ASP A 81 11.76 -13.41 -16.90
C ASP A 81 13.10 -13.83 -16.24
N PRO A 82 13.75 -14.93 -16.72
CA PRO A 82 15.04 -15.39 -16.22
C PRO A 82 16.16 -14.34 -16.25
N LYS A 83 16.05 -13.29 -17.04
CA LYS A 83 17.01 -12.17 -17.01
C LYS A 83 17.14 -11.48 -15.67
N TRP A 84 16.11 -11.61 -14.82
CA TRP A 84 16.02 -11.03 -13.48
C TRP A 84 16.51 -11.96 -12.36
N LYS A 85 16.96 -13.17 -12.68
CA LYS A 85 17.40 -14.14 -11.68
C LYS A 85 18.48 -13.58 -10.77
N GLY A 86 18.23 -13.62 -9.45
CA GLY A 86 19.13 -13.09 -8.41
C GLY A 86 19.20 -11.55 -8.35
N LYS A 87 18.34 -10.82 -9.08
CA LYS A 87 18.40 -9.36 -9.19
C LYS A 87 17.21 -8.62 -8.59
N LEU A 88 16.25 -9.36 -8.06
CA LEU A 88 15.00 -8.80 -7.54
C LEU A 88 14.97 -8.85 -6.01
N GLY A 89 14.18 -7.97 -5.41
CA GLY A 89 13.91 -7.94 -3.99
C GLY A 89 12.43 -7.78 -3.67
N TRP A 90 11.95 -8.45 -2.64
CA TRP A 90 10.61 -8.30 -2.08
C TRP A 90 10.59 -8.40 -0.57
N ALA A 91 9.43 -8.10 0.04
CA ALA A 91 9.25 -8.19 1.49
C ALA A 91 7.92 -8.87 1.83
N PRO A 92 7.84 -10.22 1.82
CA PRO A 92 6.59 -10.97 2.03
C PRO A 92 5.91 -10.69 3.38
N SER A 93 6.67 -10.43 4.43
CA SER A 93 6.13 -10.07 5.76
C SER A 93 5.57 -8.64 5.83
N ASN A 94 5.79 -7.81 4.80
CA ASN A 94 5.29 -6.44 4.77
C ASN A 94 3.83 -6.40 4.31
N SER A 95 2.95 -5.78 5.10
CA SER A 95 1.51 -5.72 4.82
C SER A 95 1.16 -5.12 3.46
N SER A 96 1.89 -4.10 2.99
CA SER A 96 1.61 -3.51 1.68
C SER A 96 2.00 -4.41 0.51
N PHE A 97 2.96 -5.32 0.69
CA PHE A 97 3.24 -6.38 -0.29
C PHE A 97 2.12 -7.43 -0.29
N GLN A 98 1.67 -7.84 0.90
CA GLN A 98 0.53 -8.76 1.05
C GLN A 98 -0.73 -8.18 0.39
N THR A 99 -1.03 -6.90 0.62
CA THR A 99 -2.17 -6.22 -0.02
C THR A 99 -2.02 -6.17 -1.55
N MET A 100 -0.80 -5.96 -2.07
CA MET A 100 -0.56 -6.03 -3.52
C MET A 100 -0.87 -7.43 -4.07
N VAL A 101 -0.46 -8.49 -3.38
CA VAL A 101 -0.75 -9.87 -3.78
C VAL A 101 -2.24 -10.18 -3.63
N THR A 102 -2.94 -9.63 -2.62
CA THR A 102 -4.40 -9.70 -2.55
C THR A 102 -5.04 -9.06 -3.79
N GLY A 103 -4.55 -7.91 -4.23
CA GLY A 103 -4.97 -7.30 -5.49
C GLY A 103 -4.65 -8.16 -6.72
N MET A 104 -3.50 -8.86 -6.75
CA MET A 104 -3.19 -9.82 -7.81
C MET A 104 -4.24 -10.95 -7.88
N ARG A 105 -4.60 -11.51 -6.72
CA ARG A 105 -5.62 -12.57 -6.61
C ARG A 105 -6.97 -12.11 -7.16
N SER A 106 -7.36 -10.89 -6.82
CA SER A 106 -8.60 -10.28 -7.33
C SER A 106 -8.57 -10.06 -8.85
N MET A 107 -7.43 -9.64 -9.41
CA MET A 107 -7.28 -9.33 -10.84
C MET A 107 -7.00 -10.56 -11.70
N TRP A 108 -6.11 -11.42 -11.26
CA TRP A 108 -5.56 -12.52 -12.04
C TRP A 108 -6.16 -13.88 -11.68
N GLY A 109 -6.81 -13.98 -10.52
CA GLY A 109 -7.24 -15.23 -9.90
C GLY A 109 -6.10 -15.93 -9.14
N GLU A 110 -6.49 -16.95 -8.37
CA GLU A 110 -5.58 -17.68 -7.49
C GLU A 110 -4.46 -18.40 -8.26
N GLU A 111 -4.80 -19.10 -9.34
CA GLU A 111 -3.86 -19.92 -10.11
C GLU A 111 -2.73 -19.09 -10.70
N LYS A 112 -3.07 -17.99 -11.40
CA LYS A 112 -2.04 -17.12 -12.02
C LYS A 112 -1.20 -16.41 -10.96
N THR A 113 -1.81 -16.02 -9.83
CA THR A 113 -1.07 -15.39 -8.72
C THR A 113 -0.09 -16.38 -8.09
N LEU A 114 -0.52 -17.61 -7.83
CA LEU A 114 0.34 -18.66 -7.30
C LEU A 114 1.50 -18.97 -8.26
N GLN A 115 1.21 -19.04 -9.56
CA GLN A 115 2.25 -19.26 -10.58
C GLN A 115 3.27 -18.10 -10.56
N TRP A 116 2.82 -16.84 -10.55
CA TRP A 116 3.71 -15.68 -10.50
C TRP A 116 4.62 -15.71 -9.25
N LEU A 117 4.08 -16.01 -8.07
CA LEU A 117 4.86 -16.13 -6.84
C LEU A 117 5.92 -17.24 -6.95
N THR A 118 5.54 -18.39 -7.51
CA THR A 118 6.43 -19.53 -7.71
C THR A 118 7.58 -19.19 -8.69
N ASP A 119 7.25 -18.50 -9.79
CA ASP A 119 8.24 -18.08 -10.78
C ASP A 119 9.21 -17.03 -10.22
N MET A 120 8.70 -16.10 -9.40
CA MET A 120 9.53 -15.15 -8.66
C MET A 120 10.50 -15.86 -7.71
N MET A 121 10.04 -16.90 -7.00
CA MET A 121 10.92 -17.72 -6.14
C MET A 121 11.96 -18.47 -6.97
N ALA A 122 11.60 -19.01 -8.14
CA ALA A 122 12.53 -19.66 -9.07
C ALA A 122 13.58 -18.67 -9.62
N ASN A 123 13.25 -17.39 -9.70
CA ASN A 123 14.18 -16.30 -10.00
C ASN A 123 15.08 -15.90 -8.82
N GLU A 124 15.05 -16.67 -7.72
CA GLU A 124 15.92 -16.43 -6.55
C GLU A 124 15.78 -15.00 -6.01
N VAL A 125 14.54 -14.51 -5.92
CA VAL A 125 14.25 -13.17 -5.40
C VAL A 125 14.74 -13.01 -3.96
N GLY A 126 15.46 -11.93 -3.67
CA GLY A 126 15.96 -11.61 -2.33
C GLY A 126 14.84 -11.23 -1.36
N VAL A 127 14.82 -11.86 -0.18
CA VAL A 127 13.82 -11.59 0.86
C VAL A 127 14.33 -10.51 1.81
N TYR A 128 13.57 -9.44 1.97
CA TYR A 128 13.87 -8.32 2.84
C TYR A 128 12.81 -8.18 3.94
N PRO A 129 13.18 -7.72 5.14
CA PRO A 129 12.21 -7.56 6.23
C PRO A 129 11.23 -6.41 6.02
N LYS A 130 11.60 -5.39 5.19
CA LYS A 130 10.84 -4.15 4.97
C LYS A 130 11.14 -3.55 3.58
N ASN A 131 10.40 -2.49 3.21
CA ASN A 131 10.64 -1.76 1.97
C ASN A 131 11.95 -0.94 2.01
N THR A 132 12.26 -0.29 3.15
CA THR A 132 13.47 0.56 3.28
C THR A 132 14.77 -0.16 2.91
N PRO A 133 15.05 -1.39 3.41
CA PRO A 133 16.25 -2.12 2.99
C PRO A 133 16.31 -2.43 1.49
N GLN A 134 15.18 -2.64 0.81
CA GLN A 134 15.16 -2.85 -0.64
C GLN A 134 15.61 -1.60 -1.40
N VAL A 135 15.18 -0.40 -0.95
CA VAL A 135 15.61 0.87 -1.55
C VAL A 135 17.12 1.07 -1.39
N ALA A 136 17.66 0.76 -0.21
CA ALA A 136 19.10 0.82 0.05
C ALA A 136 19.88 -0.20 -0.81
N ALA A 137 19.37 -1.43 -0.92
CA ALA A 137 19.99 -2.49 -1.74
C ALA A 137 19.99 -2.13 -3.24
N ALA A 138 18.91 -1.54 -3.76
CA ALA A 138 18.87 -1.06 -5.13
C ALA A 138 19.89 0.08 -5.37
N ALA A 139 20.02 1.01 -4.42
CA ALA A 139 21.01 2.07 -4.51
C ALA A 139 22.46 1.57 -4.42
N ALA A 140 22.69 0.49 -3.66
CA ALA A 140 23.98 -0.18 -3.54
C ALA A 140 24.27 -1.17 -4.69
N GLU A 141 23.36 -1.32 -5.65
CA GLU A 141 23.42 -2.28 -6.78
C GLU A 141 23.50 -3.75 -6.32
N GLU A 142 23.05 -4.06 -5.09
CA GLU A 142 22.92 -5.43 -4.59
C GLU A 142 21.73 -6.14 -5.25
N ILE A 143 20.67 -5.39 -5.57
CA ILE A 143 19.55 -5.82 -6.43
C ILE A 143 19.35 -4.79 -7.53
N SER A 144 18.81 -5.23 -8.65
CA SER A 144 18.45 -4.31 -9.74
C SER A 144 17.10 -3.65 -9.50
N ILE A 145 16.13 -4.40 -8.93
CA ILE A 145 14.74 -3.96 -8.73
C ILE A 145 14.22 -4.47 -7.39
N GLY A 146 13.49 -3.61 -6.66
CA GLY A 146 12.74 -3.95 -5.45
C GLY A 146 11.27 -3.55 -5.57
N LEU A 147 10.36 -4.34 -4.98
CA LEU A 147 8.92 -4.08 -4.95
C LEU A 147 8.54 -3.31 -3.68
N VAL A 148 8.31 -2.01 -3.79
CA VAL A 148 8.14 -1.10 -2.64
C VAL A 148 6.97 -0.14 -2.82
N ASN A 149 6.68 0.68 -1.80
CA ASN A 149 5.84 1.86 -1.96
C ASN A 149 6.70 3.07 -2.36
N HIS A 150 6.15 3.97 -3.16
CA HIS A 150 6.86 5.08 -3.79
C HIS A 150 7.58 6.03 -2.83
N TYR A 151 6.99 6.32 -1.67
CA TYR A 151 7.49 7.35 -0.74
C TYR A 151 8.80 6.97 -0.04
N TYR A 152 9.16 5.68 0.02
CA TYR A 152 10.40 5.26 0.67
C TYR A 152 11.64 5.84 0.00
N LEU A 153 11.67 5.93 -1.33
CA LEU A 153 12.77 6.53 -2.07
C LEU A 153 12.97 7.99 -1.68
N HIS A 154 11.89 8.76 -1.54
CA HIS A 154 11.97 10.20 -1.28
C HIS A 154 12.59 10.54 0.08
N ARG A 155 12.50 9.63 1.07
CA ARG A 155 13.20 9.77 2.36
C ARG A 155 14.74 9.77 2.15
N PHE A 156 15.23 8.85 1.34
CA PHE A 156 16.66 8.80 1.01
C PHE A 156 17.11 10.00 0.17
N ILE A 157 16.29 10.42 -0.79
CA ILE A 157 16.61 11.61 -1.60
C ILE A 157 16.64 12.87 -0.73
N SER A 158 15.75 13.01 0.24
CA SER A 158 15.75 14.16 1.15
C SER A 158 17.00 14.24 2.03
N GLU A 159 17.63 13.10 2.34
CA GLU A 159 18.85 13.01 3.15
C GLU A 159 20.12 13.09 2.31
N SER A 160 20.13 12.46 1.11
CA SER A 160 21.33 12.24 0.29
C SER A 160 21.35 13.09 -0.99
N GLY A 161 20.27 13.80 -1.30
CA GLY A 161 20.11 14.58 -2.52
C GLY A 161 19.87 13.73 -3.77
N ASP A 162 19.86 14.38 -4.93
CA ASP A 162 19.56 13.78 -6.24
C ASP A 162 20.61 12.77 -6.72
N THR A 163 21.76 12.71 -6.06
CA THR A 163 22.83 11.74 -6.35
C THR A 163 22.56 10.36 -5.80
N PHE A 164 21.48 10.16 -5.01
CA PHE A 164 21.09 8.84 -4.52
C PHE A 164 20.83 7.90 -5.70
N ASN A 165 21.51 6.73 -5.72
CA ASN A 165 21.57 5.84 -6.88
C ASN A 165 20.37 4.89 -7.00
N ALA A 166 19.16 5.36 -6.72
CA ALA A 166 17.92 4.62 -7.00
C ALA A 166 16.83 5.53 -7.56
N ARG A 167 15.88 4.95 -8.30
CA ARG A 167 14.71 5.65 -8.86
C ARG A 167 13.46 4.79 -8.71
N ASN A 168 12.30 5.42 -8.70
CA ASN A 168 11.02 4.74 -8.78
C ASN A 168 10.55 4.62 -10.23
N LEU A 169 10.15 3.44 -10.63
CA LEU A 169 9.39 3.18 -11.84
C LEU A 169 7.92 2.99 -11.46
N PHE A 170 7.08 3.90 -11.89
CA PHE A 170 5.63 3.76 -11.85
C PHE A 170 5.21 3.01 -13.12
N LEU A 171 4.75 1.78 -12.96
CA LEU A 171 4.24 1.00 -14.09
C LEU A 171 2.94 1.61 -14.62
N SER A 172 2.75 1.56 -15.92
CA SER A 172 1.58 2.13 -16.61
C SER A 172 0.71 1.08 -17.31
N ASP A 173 0.91 -0.19 -16.97
CA ASP A 173 0.16 -1.33 -17.51
C ASP A 173 -1.24 -1.51 -16.88
N GLY A 174 -1.55 -0.80 -15.79
CA GLY A 174 -2.77 -1.02 -15.01
C GLY A 174 -2.78 -2.33 -14.24
N GLY A 175 -1.63 -2.99 -14.13
CA GLY A 175 -1.44 -4.25 -13.43
C GLY A 175 -1.30 -4.09 -11.92
N PRO A 176 -1.20 -5.21 -11.17
CA PRO A 176 -1.18 -5.18 -9.71
C PRO A 176 0.07 -4.50 -9.12
N CYS A 177 1.18 -4.44 -9.86
CA CYS A 177 2.37 -3.70 -9.41
C CYS A 177 2.24 -2.17 -9.56
N SER A 178 1.17 -1.67 -10.19
CA SER A 178 0.78 -0.25 -10.22
C SER A 178 -0.36 0.09 -9.25
N LEU A 179 -0.68 -0.81 -8.31
CA LEU A 179 -1.75 -0.63 -7.34
C LEU A 179 -1.53 0.65 -6.52
N VAL A 180 -2.61 1.43 -6.38
CA VAL A 180 -2.70 2.52 -5.40
C VAL A 180 -3.63 2.06 -4.28
N MET A 181 -3.10 2.01 -3.08
CA MET A 181 -3.82 1.65 -1.87
C MET A 181 -3.78 2.82 -0.87
N VAL A 182 -4.50 2.71 0.23
CA VAL A 182 -4.51 3.74 1.27
C VAL A 182 -3.99 3.21 2.60
N SER A 183 -3.38 4.09 3.40
CA SER A 183 -3.49 3.97 4.85
C SER A 183 -4.87 4.45 5.25
N GLY A 184 -5.44 3.89 6.27
CA GLY A 184 -6.79 4.25 6.66
C GLY A 184 -7.04 4.12 8.15
N ALA A 185 -8.18 4.62 8.59
CA ALA A 185 -8.58 4.50 9.99
C ALA A 185 -10.09 4.32 10.13
N GLY A 186 -10.47 3.49 11.09
CA GLY A 186 -11.84 3.26 11.52
C GLY A 186 -11.99 3.35 13.02
N ILE A 187 -13.19 3.62 13.52
CA ILE A 187 -13.50 3.69 14.94
C ILE A 187 -13.94 2.32 15.42
N VAL A 188 -13.27 1.81 16.47
CA VAL A 188 -13.57 0.50 17.05
C VAL A 188 -14.89 0.57 17.82
N ASN A 189 -15.74 -0.45 17.64
CA ASN A 189 -17.10 -0.47 18.23
C ASN A 189 -17.13 -0.50 19.76
N THR A 190 -16.05 -0.92 20.42
CA THR A 190 -15.88 -0.93 21.87
C THR A 190 -15.25 0.36 22.43
N GLY A 191 -14.84 1.26 21.54
CA GLY A 191 -14.18 2.52 21.90
C GLY A 191 -15.05 3.41 22.79
N LYS A 192 -14.46 3.96 23.83
CA LYS A 192 -15.17 4.78 24.85
C LYS A 192 -15.09 6.28 24.55
N ASN A 193 -14.18 6.69 23.65
CA ASN A 193 -13.92 8.09 23.34
C ASN A 193 -14.38 8.44 21.90
N ARG A 194 -15.57 7.99 21.51
CA ARG A 194 -16.09 8.11 20.14
C ARG A 194 -16.02 9.55 19.60
N GLU A 195 -16.45 10.54 20.39
CA GLU A 195 -16.42 11.95 19.97
C GLU A 195 -15.01 12.42 19.63
N ASN A 196 -14.00 12.04 20.44
CA ASN A 196 -12.61 12.38 20.17
C ASN A 196 -12.05 11.61 18.97
N ALA A 197 -12.45 10.35 18.79
CA ALA A 197 -12.10 9.55 17.62
C ALA A 197 -12.62 10.17 16.33
N GLU A 198 -13.87 10.64 16.31
CA GLU A 198 -14.45 11.35 15.17
C GLU A 198 -13.73 12.68 14.90
N LYS A 199 -13.41 13.47 15.95
CA LYS A 199 -12.61 14.69 15.80
C LYS A 199 -11.24 14.41 15.20
N PHE A 200 -10.60 13.32 15.62
CA PHE A 200 -9.31 12.89 15.06
C PHE A 200 -9.44 12.54 13.56
N LEU A 201 -10.46 11.77 13.17
CA LEU A 201 -10.67 11.44 11.76
C LEU A 201 -10.96 12.68 10.91
N ARG A 202 -11.81 13.61 11.39
CA ARG A 202 -12.04 14.90 10.72
C ARG A 202 -10.77 15.71 10.56
N PHE A 203 -9.88 15.70 11.55
CA PHE A 203 -8.57 16.34 11.42
C PHE A 203 -7.71 15.66 10.36
N MET A 204 -7.61 14.33 10.39
CA MET A 204 -6.79 13.56 9.45
C MET A 204 -7.27 13.70 7.99
N THR A 205 -8.56 13.86 7.78
CA THR A 205 -9.16 14.15 6.46
C THR A 205 -9.30 15.65 6.17
N SER A 206 -8.74 16.53 7.01
CA SER A 206 -8.73 17.96 6.74
C SER A 206 -7.69 18.35 5.70
N LYS A 207 -7.92 19.48 5.02
CA LYS A 207 -6.96 20.05 4.06
C LYS A 207 -5.54 20.23 4.63
N VAL A 208 -5.45 20.64 5.91
CA VAL A 208 -4.16 20.85 6.60
C VAL A 208 -3.39 19.55 6.76
N ALA A 209 -4.04 18.50 7.29
CA ALA A 209 -3.41 17.20 7.44
C ALA A 209 -3.04 16.58 6.09
N GLN A 210 -3.92 16.69 5.10
CA GLN A 210 -3.67 16.15 3.77
C GLN A 210 -2.51 16.87 3.06
N GLN A 211 -2.39 18.20 3.21
CA GLN A 211 -1.25 18.93 2.68
C GLN A 211 0.06 18.53 3.38
N TYR A 212 0.02 18.19 4.65
CA TYR A 212 1.18 17.64 5.37
C TYR A 212 1.58 16.26 4.80
N PHE A 213 0.62 15.35 4.60
CA PHE A 213 0.91 14.03 4.02
C PHE A 213 1.55 14.14 2.65
N THR A 214 1.06 15.02 1.79
CA THR A 214 1.66 15.17 0.46
C THR A 214 3.00 15.89 0.51
N GLY A 215 3.11 16.95 1.27
CA GLY A 215 4.30 17.83 1.26
C GLY A 215 5.48 17.32 2.08
N GLN A 216 5.23 16.51 3.13
CA GLN A 216 6.27 16.04 4.06
C GLN A 216 6.48 14.52 4.01
N ILE A 217 5.43 13.77 3.66
CA ILE A 217 5.46 12.30 3.68
C ILE A 217 5.52 11.73 2.26
N TYR A 218 5.29 12.56 1.23
CA TYR A 218 5.26 12.17 -0.19
C TYR A 218 4.14 11.15 -0.50
N GLU A 219 3.03 11.20 0.22
CA GLU A 219 1.86 10.35 -0.03
C GLU A 219 0.79 11.14 -0.78
N TYR A 220 -0.13 10.45 -1.47
CA TYR A 220 -1.19 11.08 -2.24
C TYR A 220 -2.36 11.53 -1.36
N PRO A 221 -3.01 12.67 -1.66
CA PRO A 221 -4.20 13.09 -0.94
C PRO A 221 -5.37 12.17 -1.27
N VAL A 222 -6.28 12.00 -0.31
CA VAL A 222 -7.48 11.14 -0.45
C VAL A 222 -8.79 11.92 -0.45
N LEU A 223 -8.75 13.25 -0.45
CA LEU A 223 -9.95 14.09 -0.37
C LEU A 223 -10.81 14.00 -1.62
N ALA A 224 -12.13 14.17 -1.43
CA ALA A 224 -13.11 14.25 -2.51
C ALA A 224 -13.17 15.65 -3.13
N GLY A 225 -13.49 15.72 -4.43
CA GLY A 225 -13.74 16.97 -5.15
C GLY A 225 -12.52 17.88 -5.28
N ASP A 226 -12.75 19.16 -5.59
CA ASP A 226 -11.69 20.17 -5.66
C ASP A 226 -11.35 20.67 -4.24
N HIS A 227 -10.41 20.02 -3.62
CA HIS A 227 -9.93 20.30 -2.26
C HIS A 227 -8.75 21.27 -2.22
N GLY A 228 -8.10 21.56 -3.37
CA GLY A 228 -6.94 22.45 -3.49
C GLY A 228 -5.68 21.98 -2.76
N VAL A 229 -5.62 20.71 -2.29
CA VAL A 229 -4.39 20.06 -1.83
C VAL A 229 -3.62 19.59 -3.06
N LYS A 230 -2.33 19.91 -3.12
CA LYS A 230 -1.49 19.57 -4.27
C LYS A 230 -0.60 18.37 -3.96
N THR A 231 -0.57 17.42 -4.87
CA THR A 231 0.44 16.34 -4.88
C THR A 231 1.84 16.96 -4.86
N HIS A 232 2.79 16.30 -4.18
CA HIS A 232 4.17 16.77 -4.13
C HIS A 232 4.76 16.82 -5.54
N MET A 233 5.51 17.89 -5.84
CA MET A 233 6.05 18.17 -7.19
C MET A 233 7.00 17.09 -7.75
N LEU A 234 7.56 16.23 -6.90
CA LEU A 234 8.40 15.09 -7.31
C LEU A 234 7.59 13.83 -7.66
N LEU A 235 6.27 13.87 -7.52
CA LEU A 235 5.38 12.74 -7.82
C LEU A 235 4.58 13.03 -9.08
N PRO A 236 4.29 12.02 -9.91
CA PRO A 236 3.26 12.14 -10.94
C PRO A 236 1.91 12.46 -10.28
N ALA A 237 1.03 13.14 -10.96
CA ALA A 237 -0.32 13.34 -10.45
C ALA A 237 -1.05 11.99 -10.31
N LEU A 238 -1.97 11.88 -9.33
CA LEU A 238 -2.68 10.62 -9.09
C LEU A 238 -3.50 10.16 -10.31
N GLU A 239 -4.00 11.13 -11.06
CA GLU A 239 -4.78 10.93 -12.29
C GLU A 239 -3.93 10.43 -13.47
N GLU A 240 -2.60 10.64 -13.42
CA GLU A 240 -1.64 10.17 -14.41
C GLU A 240 -1.23 8.72 -14.15
N LEU A 241 -1.49 8.20 -12.94
CA LEU A 241 -1.20 6.81 -12.62
C LEU A 241 -2.24 5.89 -13.25
N ASN A 242 -1.80 5.01 -14.13
CA ASN A 242 -2.66 3.95 -14.67
C ASN A 242 -2.81 2.82 -13.63
N LYS A 243 -3.59 3.09 -12.58
CA LYS A 243 -3.83 2.14 -11.50
C LYS A 243 -4.92 1.14 -11.87
N PRO A 244 -4.89 -0.10 -11.34
CA PRO A 244 -5.96 -1.07 -11.55
C PRO A 244 -7.30 -0.55 -10.96
N ALA A 245 -8.39 -0.96 -11.61
CA ALA A 245 -9.76 -0.62 -11.18
C ALA A 245 -10.20 -1.57 -10.06
N LEU A 246 -9.52 -1.51 -8.92
CA LEU A 246 -9.86 -2.27 -7.71
C LEU A 246 -10.51 -1.35 -6.67
N SER A 247 -11.53 -1.86 -6.01
CA SER A 247 -12.11 -1.25 -4.81
C SER A 247 -11.27 -1.58 -3.56
N MET A 248 -11.54 -0.91 -2.46
CA MET A 248 -10.90 -1.25 -1.18
C MET A 248 -11.35 -2.62 -0.64
N GLU A 249 -12.55 -3.06 -1.00
CA GLU A 249 -13.08 -4.38 -0.68
C GLU A 249 -12.28 -5.50 -1.38
N ASP A 250 -11.87 -5.29 -2.63
CA ASP A 250 -11.05 -6.25 -3.39
C ASP A 250 -9.68 -6.50 -2.74
N LEU A 251 -9.25 -5.62 -1.84
CA LEU A 251 -7.99 -5.70 -1.12
C LEU A 251 -8.13 -6.24 0.32
N SER A 252 -9.33 -6.64 0.73
CA SER A 252 -9.64 -6.99 2.13
C SER A 252 -9.29 -8.43 2.53
N ASP A 253 -9.22 -9.39 1.58
CA ASP A 253 -8.92 -10.80 1.88
C ASP A 253 -7.43 -11.06 2.11
N LEU A 254 -6.90 -10.42 3.14
CA LEU A 254 -5.51 -10.61 3.57
C LEU A 254 -5.26 -12.04 4.07
N THR A 255 -6.26 -12.65 4.71
CA THR A 255 -6.16 -14.01 5.27
C THR A 255 -5.87 -15.03 4.18
N GLY A 256 -6.59 -14.99 3.06
CA GLY A 256 -6.35 -15.88 1.93
C GLY A 256 -4.94 -15.71 1.34
N THR A 257 -4.46 -14.47 1.23
CA THR A 257 -3.09 -14.20 0.79
C THR A 257 -2.04 -14.78 1.75
N GLN A 258 -2.26 -14.66 3.06
CA GLN A 258 -1.35 -15.22 4.06
C GLN A 258 -1.34 -16.75 4.06
N VAL A 259 -2.45 -17.41 3.73
CA VAL A 259 -2.49 -18.87 3.53
C VAL A 259 -1.56 -19.25 2.39
N ILE A 260 -1.68 -18.63 1.22
CA ILE A 260 -0.79 -18.88 0.09
C ILE A 260 0.68 -18.68 0.47
N PHE A 261 0.99 -17.61 1.20
CA PHE A 261 2.37 -17.33 1.60
C PHE A 261 2.94 -18.41 2.55
N ARG A 262 2.13 -18.93 3.48
CA ARG A 262 2.55 -20.05 4.34
C ARG A 262 2.74 -21.33 3.55
N ASP A 263 1.83 -21.65 2.64
CA ASP A 263 1.92 -22.85 1.78
C ASP A 263 3.16 -22.83 0.89
N LEU A 264 3.61 -21.64 0.48
CA LEU A 264 4.85 -21.43 -0.27
C LEU A 264 6.10 -21.29 0.63
N GLY A 265 5.96 -21.30 1.96
CA GLY A 265 7.09 -21.09 2.89
C GLY A 265 7.65 -19.66 2.88
N MET A 266 6.85 -18.66 2.47
CA MET A 266 7.24 -17.25 2.45
C MET A 266 6.98 -16.56 3.80
N LEU A 267 6.15 -17.14 4.65
CA LEU A 267 5.87 -16.74 6.04
C LEU A 267 5.95 -17.96 6.95
N ASP A 268 6.34 -17.75 8.22
CA ASP A 268 6.33 -18.74 9.29
C ASP A 268 4.91 -19.13 9.72
#